data_4de41528f87c63ab34902cc492cedc0b
#
_entry.id   4de41528f87c63ab34902cc492cedc0b
#
_cell.length_a   1.000
_cell.length_b   1.000
_cell.length_c   1.000
_cell.angle_alpha   90.00
_cell.angle_beta   90.00
_cell.angle_gamma   90.00
#
_symmetry.space_group_name_H-M   'P 1'
#
loop_
_entity.id
_entity.type
_entity.pdbx_description
1 polymer ?
#
loop_
_entity_poly.entity_id
_entity_poly.type
_entity_poly.pdbx_seq_one_letter_code
_entity_poly.pdbx_strand_id
1 'polypeptide(L)'
;MTDTANASLSAAEARQRMLAEVTPICGHEFLPVRSALGRILAADIIAPHDVPAHDNSAMDGYAVCFDSLAADGETRLTVVGTAYAGNAFSGLVGKGQAVRIMTGAVLPAGADTVVVQEVTRVEA
;
A
#
# COMPACT_ATOMS: atom_id res chain seq x y z
N MET A 1 -10.61 6.47 -64.88
CA MET A 1 -10.13 5.40 -64.00
C MET A 1 -8.95 5.99 -63.24
N THR A 2 -9.21 6.57 -62.09
CA THR A 2 -8.18 7.16 -61.22
C THR A 2 -7.62 6.06 -60.35
N ASP A 3 -6.36 5.75 -60.58
CA ASP A 3 -5.55 4.78 -59.84
C ASP A 3 -5.28 5.31 -58.41
N THR A 4 -6.11 4.91 -57.47
CA THR A 4 -6.00 5.25 -56.04
C THR A 4 -5.22 4.20 -55.24
N ALA A 5 -4.52 3.29 -55.90
CA ALA A 5 -3.92 2.12 -55.26
C ALA A 5 -2.53 2.35 -54.64
N ASN A 6 -1.94 3.56 -54.73
CA ASN A 6 -0.52 3.73 -54.31
C ASN A 6 -0.24 5.01 -53.50
N ALA A 7 -1.19 5.46 -52.69
CA ALA A 7 -0.89 6.52 -51.71
C ALA A 7 -0.12 5.92 -50.53
N SER A 8 1.11 6.38 -50.30
CA SER A 8 1.92 5.98 -49.13
C SER A 8 1.15 6.36 -47.86
N LEU A 9 0.98 5.40 -46.96
CA LEU A 9 0.39 5.64 -45.64
C LEU A 9 1.43 6.23 -44.70
N SER A 10 0.99 7.15 -43.86
CA SER A 10 1.78 7.50 -42.69
C SER A 10 1.87 6.32 -41.73
N ALA A 11 2.88 6.31 -40.85
CA ALA A 11 3.03 5.25 -39.84
C ALA A 11 1.80 5.14 -38.93
N ALA A 12 1.14 6.26 -38.63
CA ALA A 12 -0.08 6.30 -37.83
C ALA A 12 -1.27 5.64 -38.54
N GLU A 13 -1.46 5.96 -39.82
CA GLU A 13 -2.53 5.36 -40.65
C GLU A 13 -2.29 3.86 -40.87
N ALA A 14 -1.05 3.45 -41.13
CA ALA A 14 -0.69 2.05 -41.27
C ALA A 14 -1.01 1.28 -39.97
N ARG A 15 -0.61 1.82 -38.82
CA ARG A 15 -0.91 1.23 -37.52
C ARG A 15 -2.41 1.11 -37.26
N GLN A 16 -3.20 2.16 -37.56
CA GLN A 16 -4.65 2.11 -37.41
C GLN A 16 -5.29 1.04 -38.30
N ARG A 17 -4.89 0.93 -39.55
CA ARG A 17 -5.39 -0.11 -40.46
C ARG A 17 -5.04 -1.51 -39.98
N MET A 18 -3.80 -1.73 -39.57
CA MET A 18 -3.39 -3.02 -38.99
C MET A 18 -4.23 -3.40 -37.76
N LEU A 19 -4.45 -2.46 -36.86
CA LEU A 19 -5.25 -2.71 -35.64
C LEU A 19 -6.72 -2.98 -35.96
N ALA A 20 -7.29 -2.37 -37.02
CA ALA A 20 -8.66 -2.62 -37.43
C ALA A 20 -8.90 -4.03 -38.00
N GLU A 21 -7.85 -4.65 -38.56
CA GLU A 21 -7.90 -6.03 -39.08
C GLU A 21 -7.66 -7.09 -37.99
N VAL A 22 -7.21 -6.70 -36.79
CA VAL A 22 -6.96 -7.64 -35.70
C VAL A 22 -8.23 -7.89 -34.91
N THR A 23 -8.69 -9.12 -34.91
CA THR A 23 -9.79 -9.53 -34.02
C THR A 23 -9.20 -9.95 -32.66
N PRO A 24 -9.56 -9.26 -31.56
CA PRO A 24 -9.09 -9.64 -30.22
C PRO A 24 -9.56 -11.06 -29.85
N ILE A 25 -8.71 -11.77 -29.12
CA ILE A 25 -9.08 -13.06 -28.53
C ILE A 25 -10.08 -12.78 -27.40
N CYS A 26 -11.31 -13.32 -27.54
CA CYS A 26 -12.40 -13.13 -26.56
C CYS A 26 -12.59 -14.35 -25.64
N GLY A 27 -11.94 -15.48 -25.92
CA GLY A 27 -12.03 -16.68 -25.11
C GLY A 27 -11.11 -16.62 -23.89
N HIS A 28 -11.48 -17.32 -22.81
CA HIS A 28 -10.64 -17.52 -21.62
C HIS A 28 -10.75 -18.96 -21.14
N GLU A 29 -9.78 -19.37 -20.33
CA GLU A 29 -9.74 -20.69 -19.70
C GLU A 29 -9.27 -20.56 -18.24
N PHE A 30 -9.64 -21.53 -17.42
CA PHE A 30 -9.16 -21.61 -16.04
C PHE A 30 -7.95 -22.53 -15.97
N LEU A 31 -6.84 -22.01 -15.47
CA LEU A 31 -5.59 -22.75 -15.32
C LEU A 31 -5.09 -22.70 -13.88
N PRO A 32 -4.43 -23.77 -13.42
CA PRO A 32 -3.65 -23.69 -12.20
C PRO A 32 -2.59 -22.59 -12.32
N VAL A 33 -2.34 -21.84 -11.23
CA VAL A 33 -1.38 -20.70 -11.21
C VAL A 33 -0.01 -21.11 -11.75
N ARG A 34 0.45 -22.33 -11.43
CA ARG A 34 1.75 -22.83 -11.92
C ARG A 34 1.82 -23.01 -13.45
N SER A 35 0.68 -23.17 -14.10
CA SER A 35 0.57 -23.33 -15.56
C SER A 35 0.26 -22.01 -16.27
N ALA A 36 0.08 -20.93 -15.52
CA ALA A 36 -0.32 -19.63 -16.04
C ALA A 36 0.86 -18.73 -16.45
N LEU A 37 2.10 -19.20 -16.33
CA LEU A 37 3.28 -18.44 -16.74
C LEU A 37 3.19 -18.06 -18.22
N GLY A 38 3.35 -16.77 -18.53
CA GLY A 38 3.26 -16.25 -19.91
C GLY A 38 1.84 -16.06 -20.43
N ARG A 39 0.81 -16.29 -19.59
CA ARG A 39 -0.59 -16.05 -19.95
C ARG A 39 -1.01 -14.62 -19.56
N ILE A 40 -2.03 -14.13 -20.22
CA ILE A 40 -2.63 -12.81 -19.97
C ILE A 40 -3.92 -13.02 -19.19
N LEU A 41 -4.13 -12.23 -18.14
CA LEU A 41 -5.36 -12.25 -17.37
C LEU A 41 -6.54 -11.85 -18.24
N ALA A 42 -7.62 -12.63 -18.18
CA ALA A 42 -8.86 -12.32 -18.89
C ALA A 42 -9.71 -11.27 -18.17
N ALA A 43 -9.50 -11.08 -16.87
CA ALA A 43 -10.15 -10.07 -16.05
C ALA A 43 -9.18 -9.57 -14.96
N ASP A 44 -9.46 -8.38 -14.46
CA ASP A 44 -8.70 -7.82 -13.34
C ASP A 44 -8.87 -8.67 -12.08
N ILE A 45 -7.78 -8.82 -11.33
CA ILE A 45 -7.81 -9.43 -10.00
C ILE A 45 -7.94 -8.29 -8.98
N ILE A 46 -9.09 -8.22 -8.36
CA ILE A 46 -9.36 -7.23 -7.30
C ILE A 46 -9.01 -7.86 -5.96
N ALA A 47 -8.16 -7.19 -5.19
CA ALA A 47 -7.82 -7.64 -3.84
C ALA A 47 -9.08 -7.62 -2.95
N PRO A 48 -9.43 -8.72 -2.27
CA PRO A 48 -10.62 -8.79 -1.43
C PRO A 48 -10.46 -8.08 -0.06
N HIS A 49 -9.26 -7.63 0.27
CA HIS A 49 -8.93 -6.91 1.49
C HIS A 49 -7.70 -6.04 1.25
N ASP A 50 -7.47 -5.10 2.13
CA ASP A 50 -6.30 -4.22 2.08
C ASP A 50 -4.98 -4.99 2.30
N VAL A 51 -3.89 -4.49 1.72
CA VAL A 51 -2.54 -5.02 1.92
C VAL A 51 -1.61 -3.85 2.23
N PRO A 52 -1.17 -3.71 3.47
CA PRO A 52 -1.44 -4.54 4.67
C PRO A 52 -2.90 -4.47 5.14
N ALA A 53 -3.35 -5.49 5.87
CA ALA A 53 -4.72 -5.62 6.37
C ALA A 53 -5.04 -4.67 7.55
N HIS A 54 -4.04 -4.00 8.09
CA HIS A 54 -4.13 -3.08 9.22
C HIS A 54 -3.15 -1.93 9.03
N ASP A 55 -3.38 -0.81 9.71
CA ASP A 55 -2.41 0.26 9.85
C ASP A 55 -1.23 -0.24 10.68
N ASN A 56 -0.06 -0.36 10.03
CA ASN A 56 1.14 -0.88 10.63
C ASN A 56 2.23 0.19 10.70
N SER A 57 3.08 0.12 11.73
CA SER A 57 4.24 0.99 11.80
C SER A 57 5.29 0.61 10.75
N ALA A 58 5.77 1.61 10.01
CA ALA A 58 6.91 1.47 9.11
C ALA A 58 8.27 1.62 9.84
N MET A 59 8.26 2.08 11.10
CA MET A 59 9.45 2.42 11.87
C MET A 59 9.35 1.91 13.31
N ASP A 60 10.50 1.73 13.95
CA ASP A 60 10.57 1.54 15.40
C ASP A 60 10.39 2.90 16.10
N GLY A 61 9.54 2.95 17.13
CA GLY A 61 9.24 4.21 17.77
C GLY A 61 8.19 4.10 18.86
N TYR A 62 7.38 5.14 18.96
CA TYR A 62 6.30 5.26 19.95
C TYR A 62 5.02 5.68 19.26
N ALA A 63 3.99 4.85 19.39
CA ALA A 63 2.64 5.14 18.94
C ALA A 63 1.95 6.05 19.97
N VAL A 64 1.42 7.18 19.51
CA VAL A 64 0.82 8.23 20.32
C VAL A 64 -0.40 8.79 19.63
N CYS A 65 -1.24 9.51 20.38
CA CYS A 65 -2.23 10.41 19.79
C CYS A 65 -1.53 11.72 19.46
N PHE A 66 -1.64 12.20 18.23
CA PHE A 66 -1.01 13.45 17.77
C PHE A 66 -1.35 14.65 18.64
N ASP A 67 -2.60 14.76 19.07
CA ASP A 67 -3.06 15.83 19.95
C ASP A 67 -2.41 15.84 21.35
N SER A 68 -1.65 14.78 21.70
CA SER A 68 -0.85 14.74 22.93
C SER A 68 0.51 15.42 22.79
N LEU A 69 0.93 15.70 21.57
CA LEU A 69 2.22 16.32 21.30
C LEU A 69 2.12 17.85 21.38
N ALA A 70 3.13 18.47 21.99
CA ALA A 70 3.23 19.92 21.99
C ALA A 70 3.58 20.43 20.58
N ALA A 71 3.02 21.56 20.19
CA ALA A 71 3.34 22.18 18.90
C ALA A 71 4.82 22.59 18.81
N ASP A 72 5.40 22.96 19.94
CA ASP A 72 6.81 23.34 20.06
C ASP A 72 7.42 22.72 21.33
N GLY A 73 8.70 22.33 21.23
CA GLY A 73 9.47 21.84 22.36
C GLY A 73 9.32 20.33 22.63
N GLU A 74 9.60 19.93 23.86
CA GLU A 74 9.57 18.52 24.28
C GLU A 74 8.20 18.15 24.87
N THR A 75 7.72 16.95 24.54
CA THR A 75 6.54 16.36 25.16
C THR A 75 6.93 15.15 25.99
N ARG A 76 6.50 15.09 27.24
CA ARG A 76 6.69 13.92 28.12
C ARG A 76 5.46 13.05 28.07
N LEU A 77 5.67 11.75 27.76
CA LEU A 77 4.61 10.76 27.66
C LEU A 77 4.95 9.54 28.51
N THR A 78 3.93 8.91 29.07
CA THR A 78 4.11 7.67 29.82
C THR A 78 4.00 6.48 28.88
N VAL A 79 5.03 5.63 28.82
CA VAL A 79 4.99 4.38 28.05
C VAL A 79 4.15 3.35 28.80
N VAL A 80 3.04 2.92 28.22
CA VAL A 80 2.06 2.02 28.86
C VAL A 80 2.14 0.58 28.34
N GLY A 81 2.96 0.31 27.34
CA GLY A 81 3.14 -1.04 26.79
C GLY A 81 4.00 -1.07 25.54
N THR A 82 4.03 -2.24 24.90
CA THR A 82 4.80 -2.46 23.68
C THR A 82 3.96 -3.25 22.68
N ALA A 83 4.00 -2.87 21.40
CA ALA A 83 3.43 -3.56 20.27
C ALA A 83 4.54 -4.15 19.39
N TYR A 84 4.46 -5.42 19.07
CA TYR A 84 5.37 -6.14 18.19
C TYR A 84 4.66 -6.60 16.92
N ALA A 85 5.41 -6.83 15.85
CA ALA A 85 4.87 -7.51 14.68
C ALA A 85 4.31 -8.88 15.07
N GLY A 86 3.04 -9.13 14.72
CA GLY A 86 2.34 -10.36 15.09
C GLY A 86 1.85 -10.44 16.56
N ASN A 87 2.13 -9.43 17.40
CA ASN A 87 1.65 -9.35 18.78
C ASN A 87 1.24 -7.90 19.09
N ALA A 88 0.01 -7.57 18.71
CA ALA A 88 -0.56 -6.24 18.88
C ALA A 88 -0.76 -5.89 20.36
N PHE A 89 -0.63 -4.61 20.70
CA PHE A 89 -1.02 -4.09 22.02
C PHE A 89 -2.55 -4.07 22.13
N SER A 90 -3.08 -4.72 23.15
CA SER A 90 -4.53 -4.88 23.33
C SER A 90 -5.22 -3.75 24.09
N GLY A 91 -4.45 -2.74 24.56
CA GLY A 91 -4.97 -1.59 25.29
C GLY A 91 -5.33 -0.42 24.40
N LEU A 92 -5.77 0.67 25.03
CA LEU A 92 -6.05 1.97 24.42
C LEU A 92 -4.94 2.95 24.80
N VAL A 93 -4.43 3.69 23.82
CA VAL A 93 -3.48 4.79 24.06
C VAL A 93 -4.29 6.04 24.40
N GLY A 94 -4.20 6.47 25.64
CA GLY A 94 -4.85 7.68 26.13
C GLY A 94 -3.99 8.92 25.98
N LYS A 95 -4.57 10.09 26.29
CA LYS A 95 -3.85 11.36 26.29
C LYS A 95 -2.66 11.33 27.28
N GLY A 96 -1.50 11.77 26.81
CA GLY A 96 -0.26 11.75 27.60
C GLY A 96 0.40 10.37 27.71
N GLN A 97 -0.08 9.39 26.97
CA GLN A 97 0.47 8.04 26.92
C GLN A 97 1.13 7.73 25.59
N ALA A 98 2.00 6.75 25.59
CA ALA A 98 2.63 6.18 24.42
C ALA A 98 2.74 4.66 24.53
N VAL A 99 2.74 3.97 23.42
CA VAL A 99 3.07 2.53 23.33
C VAL A 99 4.34 2.40 22.51
N ARG A 100 5.35 1.72 23.03
CA ARG A 100 6.52 1.35 22.22
C ARG A 100 6.06 0.49 21.06
N ILE A 101 6.37 0.88 19.83
CA ILE A 101 5.94 0.16 18.64
C ILE A 101 7.15 -0.22 17.78
N MET A 102 7.12 -1.45 17.28
CA MET A 102 8.16 -1.97 16.41
C MET A 102 7.67 -2.01 14.96
N THR A 103 8.58 -1.96 14.03
CA THR A 103 8.31 -2.07 12.58
C THR A 103 7.45 -3.29 12.29
N GLY A 104 6.38 -3.10 11.51
CA GLY A 104 5.40 -4.13 11.18
C GLY A 104 4.35 -4.41 12.25
N ALA A 105 4.44 -3.79 13.43
CA ALA A 105 3.41 -3.90 14.46
C ALA A 105 2.16 -3.10 14.07
N VAL A 106 1.00 -3.63 14.43
CA VAL A 106 -0.30 -2.95 14.26
C VAL A 106 -0.35 -1.72 15.16
N LEU A 107 -0.83 -0.62 14.60
CA LEU A 107 -1.02 0.64 15.33
C LEU A 107 -2.06 0.42 16.45
N PRO A 108 -1.72 0.73 17.72
CA PRO A 108 -2.65 0.55 18.83
C PRO A 108 -3.87 1.46 18.74
N ALA A 109 -5.01 0.98 19.24
CA ALA A 109 -6.20 1.81 19.35
C ALA A 109 -5.94 3.10 20.14
N GLY A 110 -6.43 4.23 19.65
CA GLY A 110 -6.22 5.56 20.25
C GLY A 110 -4.93 6.26 19.86
N ALA A 111 -4.05 5.58 19.11
CA ALA A 111 -2.90 6.20 18.47
C ALA A 111 -3.19 6.44 16.98
N ASP A 112 -2.68 7.54 16.46
CA ASP A 112 -2.78 7.96 15.05
C ASP A 112 -1.43 8.36 14.46
N THR A 113 -0.39 8.39 15.29
CA THR A 113 0.94 8.90 14.95
C THR A 113 2.02 8.00 15.53
N VAL A 114 3.10 7.79 14.77
CA VAL A 114 4.32 7.13 15.27
C VAL A 114 5.46 8.14 15.29
N VAL A 115 6.00 8.39 16.48
CA VAL A 115 7.22 9.17 16.68
C VAL A 115 8.41 8.21 16.65
N VAL A 116 9.32 8.40 15.71
CA VAL A 116 10.49 7.51 15.54
C VAL A 116 11.43 7.60 16.75
N GLN A 117 12.01 6.46 17.13
CA GLN A 117 12.84 6.38 18.34
C GLN A 117 14.06 7.31 18.33
N GLU A 118 14.58 7.64 17.15
CA GLU A 118 15.79 8.47 16.96
C GLU A 118 15.62 9.91 17.44
N VAL A 119 14.38 10.38 17.55
CA VAL A 119 14.06 11.74 18.05
C VAL A 119 13.52 11.70 19.47
N THR A 120 13.57 10.56 20.14
CA THR A 120 13.05 10.36 21.50
C THR A 120 14.16 10.07 22.51
N ARG A 121 13.89 10.35 23.76
CA ARG A 121 14.76 10.02 24.90
C ARG A 121 13.93 9.31 25.97
N VAL A 122 14.41 8.18 26.47
CA VAL A 122 13.79 7.48 27.60
C VAL A 122 14.36 8.06 28.89
N GLU A 123 13.50 8.52 29.76
CA GLU A 123 13.82 8.92 31.12
C GLU A 123 13.46 7.78 32.09
N ALA A 124 14.34 7.46 33.01
CA ALA A 124 14.15 6.38 34.00
C ALA A 124 13.25 6.83 35.15
#